data_20852513701f177a72ee525700fb0bc2
#
_entry.id   20852513701f177a72ee525700fb0bc2
#
_cell.length_a   1.000
_cell.length_b   1.000
_cell.length_c   1.000
_cell.angle_alpha   90.00
_cell.angle_beta   90.00
_cell.angle_gamma   90.00
#
_symmetry.space_group_name_H-M   'P 1'
#
loop_
_entity.id
_entity.type
_entity.pdbx_description
1 polymer ?
#
loop_
_entity_poly.entity_id
_entity_poly.type
_entity_poly.pdbx_seq_one_letter_code
_entity_poly.pdbx_strand_id
1 'polypeptide(L)'
;MRRYENISIEQAQQLLDTGTCTIFDIRDDRSYEQGRIPGAQRFNDQVIRQLRKSGQRDAPVLIYCYHGNSSKDIARMLCDFGFSNVYNLNGGYTAWEAFENQASSISLNNTQKNAQSKALLTEEVHAWLVEQGLAPNNINQRYDNGMTALMQACRFGLANTVKILLQAGADISLTNNDGNNALWLACFSDDTTTVRVLVENGVDINNRNVTGATALIYASSAGKTTIVKQLLEAGADPHIKTQDDFTALDLAASPQTYKLLRNL
;
A
#
# COMPACT_ATOMS: atom_id res chain seq x y z
N MET A 1 17.55 -23.99 -25.09
CA MET A 1 16.73 -22.93 -25.67
C MET A 1 16.77 -21.75 -24.72
N ARG A 2 17.26 -20.59 -25.16
CA ARG A 2 17.16 -19.33 -24.40
C ARG A 2 15.67 -18.97 -24.34
N ARG A 3 15.18 -18.58 -23.15
CA ARG A 3 13.78 -18.23 -22.95
C ARG A 3 13.69 -16.76 -22.55
N TYR A 4 12.70 -16.04 -23.10
CA TYR A 4 12.32 -14.74 -22.57
C TYR A 4 11.59 -14.90 -21.24
N GLU A 5 11.53 -13.84 -20.45
CA GLU A 5 10.82 -13.78 -19.18
C GLU A 5 9.57 -12.89 -19.30
N ASN A 6 8.47 -13.35 -18.72
CA ASN A 6 7.27 -12.52 -18.56
C ASN A 6 7.35 -11.76 -17.24
N ILE A 7 7.32 -10.44 -17.27
CA ILE A 7 7.46 -9.59 -16.09
C ILE A 7 6.19 -8.81 -15.79
N SER A 8 5.98 -8.49 -14.52
CA SER A 8 4.90 -7.60 -14.06
C SER A 8 5.21 -6.14 -14.40
N ILE A 9 4.23 -5.23 -14.17
CA ILE A 9 4.42 -3.79 -14.38
C ILE A 9 5.45 -3.23 -13.40
N GLU A 10 5.42 -3.66 -12.14
CA GLU A 10 6.36 -3.22 -11.12
C GLU A 10 7.80 -3.63 -11.46
N GLN A 11 7.99 -4.87 -11.94
CA GLN A 11 9.28 -5.34 -12.42
C GLN A 11 9.74 -4.58 -13.66
N ALA A 12 8.82 -4.25 -14.57
CA ALA A 12 9.13 -3.44 -15.74
C ALA A 12 9.57 -2.03 -15.34
N GLN A 13 8.92 -1.39 -14.39
CA GLN A 13 9.33 -0.08 -13.87
C GLN A 13 10.75 -0.12 -13.28
N GLN A 14 11.03 -1.11 -12.41
CA GLN A 14 12.38 -1.29 -11.86
C GLN A 14 13.43 -1.46 -12.96
N LEU A 15 13.09 -2.20 -14.02
CA LEU A 15 13.97 -2.39 -15.18
C LEU A 15 14.20 -1.08 -15.93
N LEU A 16 13.17 -0.25 -16.10
CA LEU A 16 13.24 1.05 -16.78
C LEU A 16 14.04 2.08 -15.98
N ASP A 17 13.95 2.05 -14.66
CA ASP A 17 14.70 2.95 -13.76
C ASP A 17 16.22 2.73 -13.86
N THR A 18 16.68 1.58 -14.35
CA THR A 18 18.11 1.36 -14.64
C THR A 18 18.67 2.21 -15.77
N GLY A 19 17.80 2.76 -16.62
CA GLY A 19 18.18 3.58 -17.78
C GLY A 19 18.90 2.81 -18.92
N THR A 20 19.03 1.50 -18.80
CA THR A 20 19.80 0.65 -19.76
C THR A 20 18.91 -0.21 -20.65
N CYS A 21 17.60 -0.26 -20.38
CA CYS A 21 16.64 -1.10 -21.08
C CYS A 21 16.18 -0.47 -22.41
N THR A 22 16.24 -1.24 -23.49
CA THR A 22 15.60 -0.86 -24.76
C THR A 22 14.15 -1.36 -24.76
N ILE A 23 13.20 -0.48 -25.11
CA ILE A 23 11.78 -0.80 -25.07
C ILE A 23 11.21 -0.81 -26.48
N PHE A 24 10.48 -1.86 -26.83
CA PHE A 24 9.82 -1.98 -28.12
C PHE A 24 8.30 -2.13 -28.01
N ASP A 25 7.61 -1.25 -28.73
CA ASP A 25 6.17 -1.32 -28.94
C ASP A 25 5.87 -2.00 -30.29
N ILE A 26 5.14 -3.11 -30.25
CA ILE A 26 4.77 -3.85 -31.47
C ILE A 26 3.32 -3.59 -31.91
N ARG A 27 2.62 -2.65 -31.28
CA ARG A 27 1.27 -2.25 -31.71
C ARG A 27 1.34 -1.54 -33.06
N ASP A 28 0.21 -1.20 -33.64
CA ASP A 28 0.13 -0.39 -34.87
C ASP A 28 0.58 1.06 -34.63
N ASP A 29 0.89 1.79 -35.72
CA ASP A 29 1.43 3.15 -35.67
C ASP A 29 0.49 4.14 -34.99
N ARG A 30 -0.82 4.02 -35.23
CA ARG A 30 -1.83 4.88 -34.63
C ARG A 30 -1.84 4.74 -33.10
N SER A 31 -1.81 3.53 -32.62
CA SER A 31 -1.82 3.23 -31.17
C SER A 31 -0.53 3.66 -30.50
N TYR A 32 0.61 3.52 -31.16
CA TYR A 32 1.90 4.02 -30.71
C TYR A 32 1.92 5.55 -30.56
N GLU A 33 1.30 6.29 -31.52
CA GLU A 33 1.22 7.75 -31.47
C GLU A 33 0.23 8.25 -30.41
N GLN A 34 -0.85 7.54 -30.16
CA GLN A 34 -1.85 7.88 -29.14
C GLN A 34 -1.32 7.78 -27.70
N GLY A 35 -0.39 6.88 -27.46
CA GLY A 35 0.24 6.71 -26.15
C GLY A 35 1.19 5.51 -26.15
N ARG A 36 2.28 5.60 -25.40
CA ARG A 36 3.30 4.55 -25.29
C ARG A 36 4.04 4.61 -23.97
N ILE A 37 4.69 3.53 -23.58
CA ILE A 37 5.62 3.52 -22.45
C ILE A 37 6.75 4.52 -22.75
N PRO A 38 7.11 5.42 -21.81
CA PRO A 38 8.18 6.41 -22.02
C PRO A 38 9.48 5.75 -22.51
N GLY A 39 10.08 6.30 -23.56
CA GLY A 39 11.29 5.75 -24.17
C GLY A 39 11.08 4.57 -25.13
N ALA A 40 9.85 4.10 -25.32
CA ALA A 40 9.56 3.01 -26.25
C ALA A 40 9.79 3.43 -27.70
N GLN A 41 10.37 2.51 -28.47
CA GLN A 41 10.57 2.61 -29.89
C GLN A 41 9.58 1.72 -30.62
N ARG A 42 9.08 2.20 -31.76
CA ARG A 42 8.21 1.40 -32.64
C ARG A 42 8.99 0.22 -33.22
N PHE A 43 8.51 -1.00 -32.99
CA PHE A 43 9.12 -2.20 -33.53
C PHE A 43 8.77 -2.38 -35.01
N ASN A 44 9.75 -2.45 -35.89
CA ASN A 44 9.59 -2.59 -37.34
C ASN A 44 10.80 -3.30 -37.96
N ASP A 45 10.73 -3.56 -39.27
CA ASP A 45 11.81 -4.24 -40.00
C ASP A 45 13.16 -3.51 -39.96
N GLN A 46 13.16 -2.20 -39.82
CA GLN A 46 14.39 -1.43 -39.69
C GLN A 46 15.06 -1.69 -38.34
N VAL A 47 14.28 -1.72 -37.27
CA VAL A 47 14.75 -2.07 -35.93
C VAL A 47 15.31 -3.49 -35.88
N ILE A 48 14.63 -4.46 -36.52
CA ILE A 48 15.13 -5.84 -36.59
C ILE A 48 16.49 -5.89 -37.27
N ARG A 49 16.66 -5.15 -38.39
CA ARG A 49 17.94 -5.07 -39.10
C ARG A 49 19.05 -4.42 -38.26
N GLN A 50 18.73 -3.39 -37.49
CA GLN A 50 19.67 -2.75 -36.58
C GLN A 50 20.08 -3.65 -35.41
N LEU A 51 19.12 -4.33 -34.78
CA LEU A 51 19.37 -5.25 -33.68
C LEU A 51 20.27 -6.42 -34.12
N ARG A 52 20.10 -6.93 -35.33
CA ARG A 52 20.98 -7.97 -35.89
C ARG A 52 22.43 -7.51 -36.03
N LYS A 53 22.66 -6.21 -36.28
CA LYS A 53 24.01 -5.62 -36.52
C LYS A 53 24.67 -5.11 -35.23
N SER A 54 23.91 -4.78 -34.18
CA SER A 54 24.38 -4.03 -33.02
C SER A 54 25.37 -4.79 -32.14
N GLY A 55 25.45 -6.11 -32.21
CA GLY A 55 26.33 -6.91 -31.35
C GLY A 55 26.00 -6.89 -29.84
N GLN A 56 25.15 -6.00 -29.38
CA GLN A 56 24.75 -5.85 -27.96
C GLN A 56 23.63 -6.84 -27.61
N ARG A 57 24.02 -8.10 -27.40
CA ARG A 57 23.07 -9.20 -27.15
C ARG A 57 22.70 -9.38 -25.69
N ASP A 58 23.44 -8.75 -24.79
CA ASP A 58 23.25 -8.86 -23.33
C ASP A 58 22.53 -7.65 -22.73
N ALA A 59 22.27 -6.59 -23.54
CA ALA A 59 21.46 -5.46 -23.09
C ALA A 59 20.00 -5.89 -22.85
N PRO A 60 19.35 -5.44 -21.77
CA PRO A 60 17.97 -5.78 -21.49
C PRO A 60 17.02 -5.18 -22.54
N VAL A 61 16.07 -5.96 -23.02
CA VAL A 61 15.07 -5.60 -24.01
C VAL A 61 13.68 -5.91 -23.45
N LEU A 62 12.83 -4.90 -23.31
CA LEU A 62 11.42 -5.03 -22.94
C LEU A 62 10.55 -4.92 -24.19
N ILE A 63 9.63 -5.84 -24.37
CA ILE A 63 8.69 -5.86 -25.49
C ILE A 63 7.26 -5.87 -24.97
N TYR A 64 6.39 -5.12 -25.62
CA TYR A 64 4.97 -5.16 -25.29
C TYR A 64 4.09 -5.01 -26.54
N CYS A 65 2.88 -5.53 -26.44
CA CYS A 65 1.76 -5.32 -27.36
C CYS A 65 0.55 -4.77 -26.60
N TYR A 66 -0.65 -4.91 -27.10
CA TYR A 66 -1.87 -4.49 -26.38
C TYR A 66 -2.05 -5.23 -25.05
N HIS A 67 -1.98 -6.57 -25.07
CA HIS A 67 -2.31 -7.43 -23.92
C HIS A 67 -1.19 -8.41 -23.53
N GLY A 68 0.02 -8.25 -24.07
CA GLY A 68 1.17 -9.09 -23.74
C GLY A 68 1.18 -10.47 -24.42
N ASN A 69 0.34 -10.72 -25.44
CA ASN A 69 0.25 -12.01 -26.13
C ASN A 69 1.08 -12.04 -27.43
N SER A 70 0.81 -11.13 -28.37
CA SER A 70 1.54 -11.06 -29.66
C SER A 70 3.02 -10.74 -29.48
N SER A 71 3.39 -10.02 -28.41
CA SER A 71 4.78 -9.70 -28.07
C SER A 71 5.62 -10.93 -27.68
N LYS A 72 5.00 -12.02 -27.27
CA LYS A 72 5.69 -13.28 -26.93
C LYS A 72 6.41 -13.90 -28.14
N ASP A 73 5.84 -13.78 -29.33
CA ASP A 73 6.47 -14.32 -30.56
C ASP A 73 7.68 -13.49 -30.95
N ILE A 74 7.63 -12.16 -30.79
CA ILE A 74 8.76 -11.28 -31.01
C ILE A 74 9.84 -11.52 -29.93
N ALA A 75 9.45 -11.70 -28.68
CA ALA A 75 10.39 -12.01 -27.58
C ALA A 75 11.13 -13.34 -27.88
N ARG A 76 10.41 -14.35 -28.34
CA ARG A 76 11.01 -15.65 -28.75
C ARG A 76 11.98 -15.47 -29.91
N MET A 77 11.58 -14.73 -30.94
CA MET A 77 12.45 -14.43 -32.10
C MET A 77 13.74 -13.71 -31.68
N LEU A 78 13.70 -12.76 -30.76
CA LEU A 78 14.91 -12.09 -30.26
C LEU A 78 15.82 -13.05 -29.48
N CYS A 79 15.27 -13.97 -28.69
CA CYS A 79 16.04 -15.02 -28.06
C CYS A 79 16.73 -15.92 -29.09
N ASP A 80 16.05 -16.26 -30.20
CA ASP A 80 16.64 -17.05 -31.31
C ASP A 80 17.73 -16.27 -32.04
N PHE A 81 17.67 -14.93 -32.04
CA PHE A 81 18.76 -14.05 -32.55
C PHE A 81 19.92 -13.91 -31.55
N GLY A 82 19.84 -14.55 -30.40
CA GLY A 82 20.91 -14.62 -29.41
C GLY A 82 20.84 -13.55 -28.32
N PHE A 83 19.75 -12.81 -28.20
CA PHE A 83 19.55 -11.91 -27.06
C PHE A 83 19.32 -12.71 -25.79
N SER A 84 20.00 -12.33 -24.68
CA SER A 84 19.99 -13.07 -23.42
C SER A 84 19.00 -12.52 -22.40
N ASN A 85 18.71 -11.23 -22.42
CA ASN A 85 17.88 -10.54 -21.44
C ASN A 85 16.65 -9.95 -22.13
N VAL A 86 15.68 -10.81 -22.47
CA VAL A 86 14.46 -10.44 -23.18
C VAL A 86 13.26 -10.58 -22.26
N TYR A 87 12.51 -9.53 -22.12
CA TYR A 87 11.34 -9.43 -21.24
C TYR A 87 10.09 -9.12 -22.04
N ASN A 88 8.99 -9.78 -21.68
CA ASN A 88 7.65 -9.53 -22.21
C ASN A 88 6.78 -8.96 -21.09
N LEU A 89 6.13 -7.81 -21.34
CA LEU A 89 5.23 -7.18 -20.36
C LEU A 89 3.92 -7.93 -20.26
N ASN A 90 3.62 -8.48 -19.08
CA ASN A 90 2.34 -9.09 -18.80
C ASN A 90 1.20 -8.05 -18.85
N GLY A 91 0.11 -8.40 -19.56
CA GLY A 91 -1.00 -7.48 -19.77
C GLY A 91 -0.72 -6.36 -20.79
N GLY A 92 0.53 -6.21 -21.28
CA GLY A 92 0.91 -5.26 -22.32
C GLY A 92 0.62 -3.81 -21.98
N TYR A 93 0.41 -2.97 -23.01
CA TYR A 93 0.14 -1.54 -22.85
C TYR A 93 -1.16 -1.26 -22.08
N THR A 94 -2.18 -2.08 -22.24
CA THR A 94 -3.45 -1.92 -21.52
C THR A 94 -3.26 -1.97 -20.00
N ALA A 95 -2.43 -2.87 -19.52
CA ALA A 95 -2.14 -2.97 -18.09
C ALA A 95 -1.23 -1.80 -17.62
N TRP A 96 -0.26 -1.39 -18.44
CA TRP A 96 0.57 -0.22 -18.17
C TRP A 96 -0.25 1.07 -18.08
N GLU A 97 -1.11 1.33 -19.05
CA GLU A 97 -1.98 2.52 -19.08
C GLU A 97 -2.94 2.56 -17.88
N ALA A 98 -3.52 1.43 -17.50
CA ALA A 98 -4.36 1.32 -16.31
C ALA A 98 -3.56 1.64 -15.04
N PHE A 99 -2.33 1.16 -14.93
CA PHE A 99 -1.43 1.45 -13.82
C PHE A 99 -1.04 2.94 -13.77
N GLU A 100 -0.67 3.55 -14.89
CA GLU A 100 -0.35 4.99 -14.95
C GLU A 100 -1.57 5.87 -14.63
N ASN A 101 -2.75 5.51 -15.11
CA ASN A 101 -4.00 6.21 -14.80
C ASN A 101 -4.35 6.09 -13.32
N GLN A 102 -4.13 4.94 -12.71
CA GLN A 102 -4.31 4.73 -11.27
C GLN A 102 -3.28 5.53 -10.46
N ALA A 103 -2.02 5.52 -10.85
CA ALA A 103 -0.96 6.33 -10.24
C ALA A 103 -1.22 7.83 -10.38
N SER A 104 -1.68 8.28 -11.56
CA SER A 104 -2.03 9.67 -11.82
C SER A 104 -3.27 10.12 -11.05
N SER A 105 -4.30 9.28 -10.93
CA SER A 105 -5.49 9.57 -10.14
C SER A 105 -5.20 9.60 -8.64
N ILE A 106 -4.31 8.72 -8.16
CA ILE A 106 -3.81 8.74 -6.77
C ILE A 106 -2.98 10.02 -6.53
N SER A 107 -2.14 10.43 -7.48
CA SER A 107 -1.33 11.64 -7.39
C SER A 107 -2.19 12.92 -7.40
N LEU A 108 -3.20 13.03 -8.27
CA LEU A 108 -4.13 14.15 -8.32
C LEU A 108 -5.02 14.21 -7.06
N ASN A 109 -5.53 13.08 -6.61
CA ASN A 109 -6.29 12.99 -5.37
C ASN A 109 -5.43 13.32 -4.14
N ASN A 110 -4.17 12.90 -4.12
CA ASN A 110 -3.23 13.24 -3.05
C ASN A 110 -2.88 14.73 -3.08
N THR A 111 -2.72 15.36 -4.23
CA THR A 111 -2.42 16.79 -4.34
C THR A 111 -3.61 17.65 -3.87
N GLN A 112 -4.84 17.29 -4.23
CA GLN A 112 -6.05 17.97 -3.76
C GLN A 112 -6.32 17.71 -2.27
N LYS A 113 -6.17 16.45 -1.79
CA LYS A 113 -6.26 16.12 -0.38
C LYS A 113 -5.18 16.82 0.45
N ASN A 114 -3.94 16.89 -0.04
CA ASN A 114 -2.83 17.55 0.65
C ASN A 114 -3.05 19.08 0.76
N ALA A 115 -3.60 19.73 -0.26
CA ALA A 115 -3.95 21.15 -0.19
C ALA A 115 -5.09 21.42 0.82
N GLN A 116 -6.08 20.54 0.88
CA GLN A 116 -7.20 20.61 1.80
C GLN A 116 -6.78 20.24 3.24
N SER A 117 -5.89 19.24 3.40
CA SER A 117 -5.31 18.86 4.69
C SER A 117 -4.51 19.99 5.31
N LYS A 118 -3.72 20.71 4.52
CA LYS A 118 -2.91 21.85 4.99
C LYS A 118 -3.79 23.00 5.52
N ALA A 119 -4.99 23.21 4.94
CA ALA A 119 -5.93 24.24 5.40
C ALA A 119 -6.69 23.86 6.68
N LEU A 120 -6.73 22.56 7.03
CA LEU A 120 -7.47 22.03 8.18
C LEU A 120 -6.58 21.72 9.38
N LEU A 121 -5.25 21.61 9.20
CA LEU A 121 -4.32 21.41 10.31
C LEU A 121 -4.18 22.71 11.11
N THR A 122 -4.41 22.62 12.41
CA THR A 122 -4.10 23.73 13.32
C THR A 122 -2.59 23.91 13.43
N GLU A 123 -2.14 25.13 13.79
CA GLU A 123 -0.71 25.41 13.99
C GLU A 123 -0.08 24.46 15.02
N GLU A 124 -0.81 24.12 16.08
CA GLU A 124 -0.38 23.21 17.14
C GLU A 124 -0.12 21.79 16.58
N VAL A 125 -1.06 21.25 15.78
CA VAL A 125 -0.90 19.91 15.17
C VAL A 125 0.20 19.92 14.13
N HIS A 126 0.32 21.00 13.35
CA HIS A 126 1.41 21.17 12.41
C HIS A 126 2.78 21.16 13.11
N ALA A 127 2.92 21.93 14.20
CA ALA A 127 4.15 21.96 14.99
C ALA A 127 4.48 20.60 15.61
N TRP A 128 3.46 19.90 16.15
CA TRP A 128 3.63 18.54 16.67
C TRP A 128 4.12 17.56 15.57
N LEU A 129 3.55 17.61 14.36
CA LEU A 129 4.01 16.76 13.26
C LEU A 129 5.49 16.99 12.94
N VAL A 130 5.90 18.25 12.85
CA VAL A 130 7.30 18.62 12.59
C VAL A 130 8.23 18.14 13.71
N GLU A 131 7.83 18.32 14.98
CA GLU A 131 8.59 17.86 16.15
C GLU A 131 8.78 16.35 16.16
N GLN A 132 7.75 15.60 15.72
CA GLN A 132 7.83 14.14 15.58
C GLN A 132 8.57 13.67 14.31
N GLY A 133 9.10 14.57 13.49
CA GLY A 133 9.74 14.25 12.21
C GLY A 133 8.75 13.75 11.16
N LEU A 134 7.47 14.06 11.31
CA LEU A 134 6.38 13.65 10.41
C LEU A 134 6.12 14.75 9.36
N ALA A 135 5.67 14.37 8.17
CA ALA A 135 5.44 15.31 7.06
C ALA A 135 4.02 15.92 7.11
N PRO A 136 3.86 17.21 7.46
CA PRO A 136 2.54 17.85 7.50
C PRO A 136 1.85 17.97 6.13
N ASN A 137 2.63 17.91 5.06
CA ASN A 137 2.14 17.97 3.67
C ASN A 137 1.75 16.60 3.09
N ASN A 138 2.03 15.51 3.82
CA ASN A 138 1.64 14.15 3.42
C ASN A 138 1.16 13.37 4.66
N ILE A 139 -0.07 13.65 5.08
CA ILE A 139 -0.66 13.16 6.33
C ILE A 139 -0.73 11.63 6.43
N ASN A 140 -0.74 10.94 5.28
CA ASN A 140 -0.80 9.48 5.18
C ASN A 140 0.55 8.83 4.87
N GLN A 141 1.65 9.61 4.95
CA GLN A 141 2.99 9.06 4.77
C GLN A 141 3.26 7.96 5.80
N ARG A 142 3.87 6.88 5.32
CA ARG A 142 4.35 5.80 6.17
C ARG A 142 5.79 6.06 6.60
N TYR A 143 6.06 5.87 7.87
CA TYR A 143 7.36 6.00 8.52
C TYR A 143 7.87 4.64 8.99
N ASP A 144 8.78 4.65 9.96
CA ASP A 144 9.32 3.44 10.55
C ASP A 144 8.20 2.48 10.99
N ASN A 145 8.38 1.19 10.70
CA ASN A 145 7.38 0.15 10.92
C ASN A 145 6.02 0.40 10.23
N GLY A 146 5.98 1.20 9.15
CA GLY A 146 4.74 1.50 8.43
C GLY A 146 3.75 2.37 9.20
N MET A 147 4.19 3.02 10.28
CA MET A 147 3.38 3.94 11.09
C MET A 147 2.96 5.19 10.29
N THR A 148 1.76 5.69 10.52
CA THR A 148 1.30 6.99 10.02
C THR A 148 1.22 8.02 11.14
N ALA A 149 1.06 9.30 10.80
CA ALA A 149 0.85 10.37 11.78
C ALA A 149 -0.37 10.08 12.69
N LEU A 150 -1.47 9.58 12.12
CA LEU A 150 -2.65 9.17 12.87
C LEU A 150 -2.33 8.08 13.90
N MET A 151 -1.62 7.03 13.48
CA MET A 151 -1.22 5.94 14.36
C MET A 151 -0.32 6.42 15.50
N GLN A 152 0.60 7.33 15.19
CA GLN A 152 1.50 7.91 16.20
C GLN A 152 0.72 8.72 17.24
N ALA A 153 -0.22 9.57 16.80
CA ALA A 153 -1.10 10.33 17.69
C ALA A 153 -1.95 9.40 18.58
N CYS A 154 -2.48 8.30 18.01
CA CYS A 154 -3.23 7.29 18.76
C CYS A 154 -2.36 6.61 19.82
N ARG A 155 -1.13 6.25 19.47
CA ARG A 155 -0.17 5.64 20.41
C ARG A 155 0.15 6.53 21.61
N PHE A 156 0.15 7.84 21.41
CA PHE A 156 0.36 8.82 22.50
C PHE A 156 -0.92 9.25 23.22
N GLY A 157 -2.10 8.77 22.81
CA GLY A 157 -3.38 9.14 23.42
C GLY A 157 -3.79 10.61 23.17
N LEU A 158 -3.35 11.19 22.04
CA LEU A 158 -3.60 12.58 21.71
C LEU A 158 -4.96 12.75 20.99
N ALA A 159 -6.07 12.55 21.72
CA ALA A 159 -7.41 12.51 21.14
C ALA A 159 -7.76 13.76 20.29
N ASN A 160 -7.34 14.96 20.69
CA ASN A 160 -7.57 16.18 19.91
C ASN A 160 -6.77 16.18 18.60
N THR A 161 -5.51 15.78 18.63
CA THR A 161 -4.67 15.63 17.44
C THR A 161 -5.24 14.57 16.48
N VAL A 162 -5.67 13.43 17.02
CA VAL A 162 -6.35 12.36 16.24
C VAL A 162 -7.57 12.92 15.52
N LYS A 163 -8.43 13.69 16.21
CA LYS A 163 -9.61 14.30 15.61
C LYS A 163 -9.25 15.28 14.47
N ILE A 164 -8.27 16.13 14.68
CA ILE A 164 -7.81 17.09 13.66
C ILE A 164 -7.19 16.35 12.45
N LEU A 165 -6.37 15.31 12.68
CA LEU A 165 -5.79 14.50 11.61
C LEU A 165 -6.87 13.79 10.77
N LEU A 166 -7.92 13.25 11.40
CA LEU A 166 -9.05 12.63 10.70
C LEU A 166 -9.84 13.67 9.87
N GLN A 167 -10.09 14.85 10.42
CA GLN A 167 -10.73 15.96 9.70
C GLN A 167 -9.88 16.43 8.51
N ALA A 168 -8.56 16.41 8.65
CA ALA A 168 -7.61 16.75 7.59
C ALA A 168 -7.43 15.62 6.54
N GLY A 169 -8.17 14.50 6.67
CA GLY A 169 -8.18 13.40 5.70
C GLY A 169 -7.15 12.29 5.97
N ALA A 170 -6.72 12.14 7.23
CA ALA A 170 -5.95 10.96 7.59
C ALA A 170 -6.75 9.69 7.35
N ASP A 171 -6.13 8.72 6.68
CA ASP A 171 -6.75 7.45 6.32
C ASP A 171 -6.77 6.50 7.53
N ILE A 172 -7.96 6.33 8.10
CA ILE A 172 -8.20 5.49 9.28
C ILE A 172 -8.05 4.00 8.99
N SER A 173 -8.10 3.59 7.73
CA SER A 173 -8.04 2.18 7.30
C SER A 173 -6.62 1.63 7.23
N LEU A 174 -5.60 2.47 7.26
CA LEU A 174 -4.20 2.05 7.17
C LEU A 174 -3.80 1.21 8.38
N THR A 175 -2.89 0.26 8.13
CA THR A 175 -2.25 -0.59 9.14
C THR A 175 -0.74 -0.44 9.07
N ASN A 176 -0.04 -0.63 10.18
CA ASN A 176 1.42 -0.70 10.21
C ASN A 176 1.93 -2.06 9.67
N ASN A 177 3.25 -2.29 9.69
CA ASN A 177 3.84 -3.54 9.20
C ASN A 177 3.43 -4.78 10.00
N ASP A 178 3.02 -4.61 11.26
CA ASP A 178 2.48 -5.67 12.10
C ASP A 178 1.00 -5.95 11.82
N GLY A 179 0.35 -5.18 10.92
CA GLY A 179 -1.07 -5.26 10.62
C GLY A 179 -1.96 -4.56 11.66
N ASN A 180 -1.39 -3.79 12.60
CA ASN A 180 -2.15 -3.05 13.59
C ASN A 180 -2.71 -1.76 12.97
N ASN A 181 -4.00 -1.49 13.16
CA ASN A 181 -4.63 -0.23 12.79
C ASN A 181 -4.51 0.83 13.92
N ALA A 182 -5.04 2.03 13.67
CA ALA A 182 -5.04 3.12 14.65
C ALA A 182 -5.72 2.75 15.98
N LEU A 183 -6.79 1.92 15.94
CA LEU A 183 -7.51 1.50 17.14
C LEU A 183 -6.65 0.63 18.07
N TRP A 184 -5.88 -0.30 17.52
CA TRP A 184 -4.92 -1.08 18.30
C TRP A 184 -3.95 -0.18 19.07
N LEU A 185 -3.41 0.85 18.41
CA LEU A 185 -2.46 1.77 19.02
C LEU A 185 -3.12 2.70 20.05
N ALA A 186 -4.37 3.07 19.86
CA ALA A 186 -5.16 3.78 20.87
C ALA A 186 -5.38 2.92 22.13
N CYS A 187 -5.61 1.62 21.96
CA CYS A 187 -5.68 0.70 23.11
C CYS A 187 -4.34 0.60 23.84
N PHE A 188 -3.22 0.78 23.16
CA PHE A 188 -1.90 0.80 23.80
C PHE A 188 -1.75 1.99 24.77
N SER A 189 -2.19 3.19 24.39
CA SER A 189 -2.12 4.41 25.22
C SER A 189 -3.05 4.39 26.43
N ASP A 190 -4.03 3.49 26.49
CA ASP A 190 -5.09 3.42 27.52
C ASP A 190 -6.02 4.66 27.55
N ASP A 191 -6.04 5.45 26.44
CA ASP A 191 -6.90 6.63 26.34
C ASP A 191 -8.26 6.30 25.74
N THR A 192 -9.27 6.24 26.60
CA THR A 192 -10.66 5.94 26.20
C THR A 192 -11.26 7.00 25.25
N THR A 193 -10.76 8.23 25.31
CA THR A 193 -11.24 9.31 24.43
C THR A 193 -10.77 9.10 23.01
N THR A 194 -9.51 8.72 22.81
CA THR A 194 -8.96 8.38 21.50
C THR A 194 -9.69 7.16 20.90
N VAL A 195 -9.92 6.11 21.69
CA VAL A 195 -10.71 4.94 21.25
C VAL A 195 -12.10 5.37 20.77
N ARG A 196 -12.81 6.19 21.54
CA ARG A 196 -14.13 6.69 21.13
C ARG A 196 -14.09 7.49 19.83
N VAL A 197 -13.14 8.41 19.68
CA VAL A 197 -12.98 9.21 18.45
C VAL A 197 -12.80 8.32 17.23
N LEU A 198 -11.98 7.26 17.32
CA LEU A 198 -11.77 6.34 16.22
C LEU A 198 -13.01 5.53 15.88
N VAL A 199 -13.74 5.05 16.89
CA VAL A 199 -15.00 4.30 16.69
C VAL A 199 -16.06 5.18 16.02
N GLU A 200 -16.23 6.42 16.47
CA GLU A 200 -17.17 7.39 15.88
C GLU A 200 -16.81 7.74 14.42
N ASN A 201 -15.55 7.59 14.03
CA ASN A 201 -15.08 7.81 12.65
C ASN A 201 -14.98 6.53 11.82
N GLY A 202 -15.54 5.41 12.28
CA GLY A 202 -15.70 4.19 11.49
C GLY A 202 -14.44 3.34 11.32
N VAL A 203 -13.55 3.33 12.32
CA VAL A 203 -12.40 2.41 12.30
C VAL A 203 -12.86 0.96 12.24
N ASP A 204 -12.13 0.09 11.55
CA ASP A 204 -12.38 -1.35 11.61
C ASP A 204 -12.05 -1.88 13.01
N ILE A 205 -13.12 -2.14 13.81
CA ILE A 205 -13.03 -2.60 15.20
C ILE A 205 -12.47 -4.01 15.28
N ASN A 206 -12.74 -4.82 14.25
CA ASN A 206 -12.37 -6.22 14.18
C ASN A 206 -11.10 -6.47 13.32
N ASN A 207 -10.34 -5.41 13.00
CA ASN A 207 -9.08 -5.56 12.30
C ASN A 207 -8.18 -6.58 12.99
N ARG A 208 -7.66 -7.52 12.20
CA ARG A 208 -6.74 -8.57 12.67
C ARG A 208 -5.32 -8.23 12.22
N ASN A 209 -4.41 -8.19 13.16
CA ASN A 209 -2.98 -8.02 12.86
C ASN A 209 -2.33 -9.30 12.30
N VAL A 210 -1.02 -9.27 12.06
CA VAL A 210 -0.26 -10.43 11.51
C VAL A 210 -0.31 -11.68 12.37
N THR A 211 -0.63 -11.59 13.67
CA THR A 211 -0.84 -12.75 14.56
C THR A 211 -2.32 -13.15 14.65
N GLY A 212 -3.19 -12.51 13.91
CA GLY A 212 -4.64 -12.71 13.97
C GLY A 212 -5.31 -12.03 15.16
N ALA A 213 -4.58 -11.29 15.99
CA ALA A 213 -5.12 -10.63 17.17
C ALA A 213 -5.86 -9.33 16.80
N THR A 214 -6.95 -9.04 17.51
CA THR A 214 -7.72 -7.79 17.41
C THR A 214 -7.36 -6.83 18.54
N ALA A 215 -7.81 -5.57 18.44
CA ALA A 215 -7.69 -4.59 19.52
C ALA A 215 -8.34 -5.09 20.84
N LEU A 216 -9.46 -5.82 20.74
CA LEU A 216 -10.12 -6.45 21.90
C LEU A 216 -9.24 -7.51 22.57
N ILE A 217 -8.61 -8.37 21.78
CA ILE A 217 -7.68 -9.40 22.28
C ILE A 217 -6.49 -8.74 22.99
N TYR A 218 -5.92 -7.71 22.39
CA TYR A 218 -4.82 -6.95 23.01
C TYR A 218 -5.25 -6.31 24.33
N ALA A 219 -6.36 -5.56 24.33
CA ALA A 219 -6.86 -4.89 25.53
C ALA A 219 -7.17 -5.88 26.67
N SER A 220 -7.68 -7.07 26.33
CA SER A 220 -7.95 -8.17 27.27
C SER A 220 -6.66 -8.70 27.89
N SER A 221 -5.65 -9.02 27.05
CA SER A 221 -4.35 -9.54 27.50
C SER A 221 -3.54 -8.52 28.30
N ALA A 222 -3.76 -7.22 28.05
CA ALA A 222 -3.17 -6.12 28.81
C ALA A 222 -3.96 -5.73 30.08
N GLY A 223 -5.08 -6.39 30.35
CA GLY A 223 -5.93 -6.14 31.53
C GLY A 223 -6.66 -4.79 31.53
N LYS A 224 -6.82 -4.16 30.35
CA LYS A 224 -7.42 -2.82 30.17
C LYS A 224 -8.96 -2.91 30.15
N THR A 225 -9.55 -3.25 31.29
CA THR A 225 -10.98 -3.58 31.43
C THR A 225 -11.90 -2.48 30.90
N THR A 226 -11.57 -1.20 31.10
CA THR A 226 -12.37 -0.08 30.59
C THR A 226 -12.38 -0.03 29.08
N ILE A 227 -11.23 -0.24 28.42
CA ILE A 227 -11.12 -0.33 26.97
C ILE A 227 -11.87 -1.54 26.43
N VAL A 228 -11.72 -2.71 27.08
CA VAL A 228 -12.47 -3.93 26.73
C VAL A 228 -13.98 -3.66 26.71
N LYS A 229 -14.51 -3.05 27.79
CA LYS A 229 -15.92 -2.69 27.86
C LYS A 229 -16.34 -1.77 26.72
N GLN A 230 -15.57 -0.74 26.45
CA GLN A 230 -15.82 0.24 25.38
C GLN A 230 -15.81 -0.42 24.00
N LEU A 231 -14.84 -1.31 23.73
CA LEU A 231 -14.76 -2.04 22.45
C LEU A 231 -15.96 -2.97 22.24
N LEU A 232 -16.40 -3.66 23.29
CA LEU A 232 -17.60 -4.52 23.24
C LEU A 232 -18.87 -3.70 22.99
N GLU A 233 -19.03 -2.56 23.66
CA GLU A 233 -20.14 -1.62 23.43
C GLU A 233 -20.13 -1.07 22.00
N ALA A 234 -18.94 -0.98 21.38
CA ALA A 234 -18.76 -0.55 20.01
C ALA A 234 -18.95 -1.67 18.97
N GLY A 235 -19.22 -2.91 19.39
CA GLY A 235 -19.47 -4.06 18.51
C GLY A 235 -18.22 -4.90 18.15
N ALA A 236 -17.19 -4.87 18.99
CA ALA A 236 -16.08 -5.80 18.83
C ALA A 236 -16.53 -7.24 19.03
N ASP A 237 -16.14 -8.13 18.11
CA ASP A 237 -16.47 -9.56 18.18
C ASP A 237 -15.53 -10.27 19.17
N PRO A 238 -16.07 -10.80 20.30
CA PRO A 238 -15.28 -11.47 21.32
C PRO A 238 -14.83 -12.90 20.91
N HIS A 239 -15.39 -13.44 19.83
CA HIS A 239 -15.14 -14.81 19.38
C HIS A 239 -14.00 -14.93 18.36
N ILE A 240 -13.46 -13.80 17.88
CA ILE A 240 -12.30 -13.81 17.01
C ILE A 240 -11.11 -14.43 17.74
N LYS A 241 -10.39 -15.30 17.02
CA LYS A 241 -9.22 -16.01 17.52
C LYS A 241 -7.93 -15.55 16.86
N THR A 242 -6.85 -15.56 17.64
CA THR A 242 -5.49 -15.45 17.12
C THR A 242 -5.13 -16.64 16.23
N GLN A 243 -3.94 -16.63 15.62
CA GLN A 243 -3.41 -17.80 14.89
C GLN A 243 -3.19 -19.02 15.79
N ASP A 244 -2.98 -18.80 17.09
CA ASP A 244 -2.83 -19.84 18.12
C ASP A 244 -4.17 -20.25 18.76
N ASP A 245 -5.31 -19.93 18.12
CA ASP A 245 -6.67 -20.26 18.56
C ASP A 245 -7.15 -19.59 19.86
N PHE A 246 -6.47 -18.55 20.37
CA PHE A 246 -6.88 -17.84 21.58
C PHE A 246 -7.88 -16.72 21.27
N THR A 247 -8.96 -16.65 22.07
CA THR A 247 -9.93 -15.55 22.10
C THR A 247 -9.52 -14.47 23.10
N ALA A 248 -10.27 -13.34 23.13
CA ALA A 248 -10.11 -12.31 24.15
C ALA A 248 -10.37 -12.85 25.58
N LEU A 249 -11.29 -13.82 25.72
CA LEU A 249 -11.58 -14.47 27.01
C LEU A 249 -10.39 -15.32 27.49
N ASP A 250 -9.81 -16.11 26.59
CA ASP A 250 -8.70 -17.02 26.93
C ASP A 250 -7.46 -16.22 27.40
N LEU A 251 -7.28 -15.01 26.90
CA LEU A 251 -6.15 -14.12 27.22
C LEU A 251 -6.48 -13.05 28.27
N ALA A 252 -7.62 -13.15 28.95
CA ALA A 252 -8.04 -12.15 29.93
C ALA A 252 -7.09 -12.09 31.14
N ALA A 253 -6.32 -11.00 31.28
CA ALA A 253 -5.31 -10.85 32.31
C ALA A 253 -5.87 -10.36 33.67
N SER A 254 -7.13 -9.90 33.72
CA SER A 254 -7.75 -9.45 34.97
C SER A 254 -9.06 -10.20 35.28
N PRO A 255 -9.38 -10.43 36.55
CA PRO A 255 -10.65 -11.05 36.94
C PRO A 255 -11.88 -10.28 36.44
N GLN A 256 -11.77 -8.95 36.36
CA GLN A 256 -12.82 -8.05 35.87
C GLN A 256 -13.05 -8.25 34.36
N THR A 257 -11.98 -8.27 33.58
CA THR A 257 -12.03 -8.53 32.14
C THR A 257 -12.58 -9.92 31.85
N TYR A 258 -12.09 -10.95 32.56
CA TYR A 258 -12.59 -12.32 32.46
C TYR A 258 -14.10 -12.42 32.72
N LYS A 259 -14.58 -11.79 33.82
CA LYS A 259 -16.00 -11.77 34.15
C LYS A 259 -16.86 -11.09 33.10
N LEU A 260 -16.33 -10.00 32.49
CA LEU A 260 -17.01 -9.24 31.43
C LEU A 260 -17.18 -10.10 30.18
N LEU A 261 -16.11 -10.76 29.72
CA LEU A 261 -16.10 -11.55 28.48
C LEU A 261 -16.82 -12.90 28.64
N ARG A 262 -16.79 -13.52 29.82
CA ARG A 262 -17.46 -14.80 30.08
C ARG A 262 -18.99 -14.74 29.98
N ASN A 263 -19.58 -13.57 30.13
CA ASN A 263 -21.04 -13.39 30.13
C ASN A 263 -21.60 -13.03 28.75
N LEU A 264 -20.77 -13.08 27.69
CA LEU A 264 -21.13 -12.88 26.29
C LEU A 264 -21.30 -14.22 25.58
#